data_c8dd8ff1744068823ab00a717263a280
#
_entry.id   c8dd8ff1744068823ab00a717263a280
#
_cell.length_a   1.000
_cell.length_b   1.000
_cell.length_c   1.000
_cell.angle_alpha   90.00
_cell.angle_beta   90.00
_cell.angle_gamma   90.00
#
_symmetry.space_group_name_H-M   'P 1'
#
loop_
_entity.id
_entity.type
_entity.pdbx_description
1 polymer ?
#
loop_
_entity_poly.entity_id
_entity_poly.type
_entity_poly.pdbx_seq_one_letter_code
_entity_poly.pdbx_strand_id
1 'polypeptide(L)'
;VQVEEDFLREECDSLNPVFFHYITTQTPYVIMKYAMTADGKIATRTGASKWITGEAARQKVQELRRICPGIMAGIGTVLADDPLLTVREENARSPVRIICDSRLRIPPDCRICRTAEQYPTILACAAGAEKNDPAMARRRQQLERRGLRILETPARDGHIDLNALMRLLGAGGIDA
;
A
#
# COMPACT_ATOMS: atom_id res chain seq x y z
N VAL A 1 0.97 29.70 38.08
CA VAL A 1 1.43 29.41 36.71
C VAL A 1 0.30 29.84 35.78
N GLN A 2 0.59 30.72 34.85
CA GLN A 2 -0.36 31.14 33.82
C GLN A 2 -0.16 30.16 32.64
N VAL A 3 -1.22 29.49 32.20
CA VAL A 3 -1.19 28.53 31.07
C VAL A 3 -2.05 29.12 29.96
N GLU A 4 -1.50 29.17 28.76
CA GLU A 4 -2.20 29.54 27.54
C GLU A 4 -2.42 28.29 26.71
N GLU A 5 -3.67 27.88 26.55
CA GLU A 5 -4.04 26.69 25.77
C GLU A 5 -4.19 27.06 24.30
N ASP A 6 -3.95 26.08 23.43
CA ASP A 6 -4.07 26.19 21.96
C ASP A 6 -3.19 27.28 21.30
N PHE A 7 -2.15 27.75 21.99
CA PHE A 7 -1.20 28.71 21.40
C PHE A 7 -0.45 28.08 20.19
N LEU A 8 -0.54 28.70 19.02
CA LEU A 8 0.03 28.22 17.76
C LEU A 8 -0.38 26.77 17.43
N ARG A 9 -1.62 26.38 17.72
CA ARG A 9 -2.09 25.01 17.54
C ARG A 9 -1.96 24.53 16.11
N GLU A 10 -2.40 25.32 15.11
CA GLU A 10 -2.37 24.94 13.70
C GLU A 10 -0.92 24.72 13.20
N GLU A 11 0.01 25.59 13.62
CA GLU A 11 1.43 25.47 13.32
C GLU A 11 2.03 24.23 13.98
N CYS A 12 1.69 23.95 15.23
CA CYS A 12 2.13 22.74 15.94
C CYS A 12 1.59 21.47 15.28
N ASP A 13 0.31 21.43 14.93
CA ASP A 13 -0.31 20.27 14.26
C ASP A 13 0.32 20.03 12.89
N SER A 14 0.74 21.09 12.18
CA SER A 14 1.40 20.99 10.87
C SER A 14 2.80 20.36 10.91
N LEU A 15 3.46 20.36 12.07
CA LEU A 15 4.78 19.73 12.24
C LEU A 15 4.72 18.19 12.19
N ASN A 16 3.62 17.59 12.63
CA ASN A 16 3.44 16.14 12.73
C ASN A 16 2.09 15.66 12.16
N PRO A 17 1.79 15.93 10.88
CA PRO A 17 0.48 15.64 10.30
C PRO A 17 0.13 14.14 10.32
N VAL A 18 1.12 13.25 10.18
CA VAL A 18 0.92 11.79 10.26
C VAL A 18 0.46 11.40 11.65
N PHE A 19 1.18 11.86 12.68
CA PHE A 19 0.85 11.55 14.07
C PHE A 19 -0.55 12.04 14.45
N PHE A 20 -0.87 13.30 14.21
CA PHE A 20 -2.17 13.88 14.56
C PHE A 20 -3.31 13.25 13.77
N HIS A 21 -3.11 12.95 12.48
CA HIS A 21 -4.09 12.19 11.72
C HIS A 21 -4.35 10.82 12.35
N TYR A 22 -3.29 10.07 12.63
CA TYR A 22 -3.43 8.71 13.14
C TYR A 22 -4.09 8.65 14.52
N ILE A 23 -3.69 9.49 15.49
CA ILE A 23 -4.28 9.46 16.83
C ILE A 23 -5.75 9.90 16.85
N THR A 24 -6.17 10.76 15.93
CA THR A 24 -7.56 11.26 15.86
C THR A 24 -8.47 10.35 15.06
N THR A 25 -7.97 9.71 13.98
CA THR A 25 -8.80 8.92 13.05
C THR A 25 -8.62 7.41 13.19
N GLN A 26 -7.51 6.96 13.78
CA GLN A 26 -7.06 5.57 13.83
C GLN A 26 -6.93 4.94 12.43
N THR A 27 -6.65 5.77 11.43
CA THR A 27 -6.39 5.34 10.05
C THR A 27 -5.05 5.88 9.56
N PRO A 28 -4.38 5.20 8.61
CA PRO A 28 -3.14 5.71 8.02
C PRO A 28 -3.30 7.07 7.36
N TYR A 29 -2.29 7.92 7.50
CA TYR A 29 -2.14 9.14 6.71
C TYR A 29 -1.73 8.76 5.28
N VAL A 30 -2.57 8.99 4.29
CA VAL A 30 -2.35 8.52 2.92
C VAL A 30 -1.60 9.53 2.08
N ILE A 31 -0.41 9.16 1.62
CA ILE A 31 0.38 9.92 0.65
C ILE A 31 0.17 9.30 -0.73
N MET A 32 -0.54 9.99 -1.61
CA MET A 32 -0.77 9.52 -2.97
C MET A 32 0.37 9.95 -3.89
N LYS A 33 1.14 8.95 -4.42
CA LYS A 33 2.22 9.16 -5.37
C LYS A 33 1.86 8.60 -6.74
N TYR A 34 1.95 9.43 -7.75
CA TYR A 34 1.81 9.02 -9.15
C TYR A 34 2.87 9.71 -10.03
N ALA A 35 3.15 9.14 -11.18
CA ALA A 35 3.94 9.77 -12.23
C ALA A 35 3.05 9.95 -13.47
N MET A 36 2.97 11.15 -13.97
CA MET A 36 2.20 11.47 -15.17
C MET A 36 2.93 12.49 -16.04
N THR A 37 2.61 12.50 -17.31
CA THR A 37 3.03 13.54 -18.27
C THR A 37 2.26 14.84 -18.03
N ALA A 38 2.69 15.93 -18.65
CA ALA A 38 2.02 17.23 -18.50
C ALA A 38 0.54 17.23 -18.94
N ASP A 39 0.18 16.33 -19.87
CA ASP A 39 -1.19 16.09 -20.32
C ASP A 39 -1.94 15.02 -19.49
N GLY A 40 -1.41 14.63 -18.33
CA GLY A 40 -2.09 13.75 -17.37
C GLY A 40 -2.04 12.25 -17.72
N LYS A 41 -1.16 11.79 -18.61
CA LYS A 41 -1.04 10.38 -18.97
C LYS A 41 -0.05 9.65 -18.06
N ILE A 42 -0.42 8.47 -17.58
CA ILE A 42 0.41 7.60 -16.72
C ILE A 42 1.17 6.53 -17.52
N ALA A 43 0.80 6.33 -18.77
CA ALA A 43 1.45 5.41 -19.72
C ALA A 43 1.11 5.81 -21.17
N THR A 44 1.87 5.30 -22.12
CA THR A 44 1.52 5.37 -23.54
C THR A 44 0.33 4.47 -23.87
N ARG A 45 -0.23 4.60 -25.07
CA ARG A 45 -1.28 3.70 -25.56
C ARG A 45 -0.86 2.22 -25.59
N THR A 46 0.44 1.95 -25.71
CA THR A 46 1.01 0.59 -25.70
C THR A 46 1.38 0.11 -24.27
N GLY A 47 1.10 0.89 -23.23
CA GLY A 47 1.38 0.54 -21.84
C GLY A 47 2.80 0.90 -21.37
N ALA A 48 3.65 1.49 -22.21
CA ALA A 48 4.99 1.92 -21.77
C ALA A 48 4.89 3.12 -20.82
N SER A 49 5.50 3.00 -19.64
CA SER A 49 5.47 4.00 -18.54
C SER A 49 6.85 4.41 -18.03
N LYS A 50 7.92 3.84 -18.57
CA LYS A 50 9.31 4.11 -18.14
C LYS A 50 10.04 4.94 -19.20
N TRP A 51 10.60 6.12 -18.89
CA TRP A 51 10.56 6.82 -17.61
C TRP A 51 9.81 8.14 -17.80
N ILE A 52 8.76 8.39 -17.04
CA ILE A 52 7.97 9.62 -17.13
C ILE A 52 8.62 10.74 -16.31
N THR A 53 9.20 10.38 -15.15
CA THR A 53 9.84 11.34 -14.23
C THR A 53 11.35 11.17 -14.19
N GLY A 54 12.06 12.28 -13.92
CA GLY A 54 13.52 12.30 -13.80
C GLY A 54 14.05 11.56 -12.58
N GLU A 55 15.38 11.49 -12.48
CA GLU A 55 16.06 10.73 -11.42
C GLU A 55 15.79 11.31 -10.03
N ALA A 56 15.86 12.62 -9.86
CA ALA A 56 15.59 13.28 -8.58
C ALA A 56 14.19 12.94 -8.03
N ALA A 57 13.16 12.92 -8.89
CA ALA A 57 11.83 12.51 -8.47
C ALA A 57 11.77 11.03 -8.07
N ARG A 58 12.54 10.16 -8.73
CA ARG A 58 12.63 8.74 -8.35
C ARG A 58 13.39 8.54 -7.02
N GLN A 59 14.42 9.35 -6.74
CA GLN A 59 15.10 9.38 -5.44
C GLN A 59 14.12 9.76 -4.33
N LYS A 60 13.29 10.79 -4.54
CA LYS A 60 12.26 11.18 -3.57
C LYS A 60 11.26 10.05 -3.26
N VAL A 61 10.95 9.22 -4.24
CA VAL A 61 10.11 8.02 -4.01
C VAL A 61 10.81 7.01 -3.09
N GLN A 62 12.15 6.86 -3.18
CA GLN A 62 12.88 5.97 -2.28
C GLN A 62 12.91 6.52 -0.84
N GLU A 63 13.04 7.84 -0.67
CA GLU A 63 12.90 8.48 0.64
C GLU A 63 11.51 8.23 1.25
N LEU A 64 10.43 8.43 0.49
CA LEU A 64 9.07 8.13 0.95
C LEU A 64 8.92 6.67 1.38
N ARG A 65 9.46 5.72 0.61
CA ARG A 65 9.43 4.31 1.00
C ARG A 65 10.21 4.00 2.28
N ARG A 66 11.23 4.78 2.58
CA ARG A 66 12.04 4.62 3.80
C ARG A 66 11.32 5.14 5.03
N ILE A 67 10.58 6.24 4.92
CA ILE A 67 9.90 6.89 6.04
C ILE A 67 8.48 6.35 6.29
N CYS A 68 7.77 5.94 5.25
CA CYS A 68 6.41 5.39 5.40
C CYS A 68 6.47 3.91 5.78
N PRO A 69 5.75 3.47 6.82
CA PRO A 69 5.70 2.07 7.25
C PRO A 69 4.93 1.17 6.29
N GLY A 70 4.07 1.72 5.43
CA GLY A 70 3.30 0.98 4.43
C GLY A 70 3.50 1.49 3.00
N ILE A 71 3.43 0.58 2.02
CA ILE A 71 3.32 0.92 0.60
C ILE A 71 2.17 0.14 -0.02
N MET A 72 1.21 0.85 -0.59
CA MET A 72 0.03 0.23 -1.19
C MET A 72 0.05 0.32 -2.71
N ALA A 73 -0.33 -0.77 -3.38
CA ALA A 73 -0.50 -0.81 -4.83
C ALA A 73 -1.70 -1.68 -5.22
N GLY A 74 -2.33 -1.35 -6.33
CA GLY A 74 -3.36 -2.20 -6.93
C GLY A 74 -2.75 -3.40 -7.65
N ILE A 75 -3.52 -4.48 -7.76
CA ILE A 75 -3.11 -5.70 -8.49
C ILE A 75 -2.72 -5.41 -9.95
N GLY A 76 -3.33 -4.42 -10.59
CA GLY A 76 -2.97 -4.03 -11.95
C GLY A 76 -1.49 -3.65 -12.09
N THR A 77 -0.93 -2.93 -11.12
CA THR A 77 0.50 -2.58 -11.08
C THR A 77 1.38 -3.82 -10.94
N VAL A 78 0.96 -4.80 -10.12
CA VAL A 78 1.73 -6.04 -9.94
C VAL A 78 1.74 -6.86 -11.22
N LEU A 79 0.60 -6.97 -11.90
CA LEU A 79 0.46 -7.71 -13.16
C LEU A 79 1.24 -7.06 -14.32
N ALA A 80 1.32 -5.72 -14.34
CA ALA A 80 2.00 -4.99 -15.41
C ALA A 80 3.53 -4.92 -15.22
N ASP A 81 4.00 -4.69 -13.98
CA ASP A 81 5.39 -4.30 -13.72
C ASP A 81 6.19 -5.32 -12.93
N ASP A 82 5.54 -6.33 -12.33
CA ASP A 82 6.15 -7.27 -11.36
C ASP A 82 7.12 -6.58 -10.39
N PRO A 83 6.67 -5.54 -9.64
CA PRO A 83 7.55 -4.73 -8.81
C PRO A 83 7.93 -5.46 -7.52
N LEU A 84 9.04 -5.05 -6.88
CA LEU A 84 9.36 -5.48 -5.51
C LEU A 84 8.69 -4.63 -4.44
N LEU A 85 8.47 -3.34 -4.70
CA LEU A 85 7.95 -2.36 -3.75
C LEU A 85 8.78 -2.21 -2.47
N THR A 86 10.07 -2.40 -2.57
CA THR A 86 11.03 -2.29 -1.47
C THR A 86 11.88 -1.02 -1.60
N VAL A 87 12.59 -0.66 -0.53
CA VAL A 87 13.69 0.30 -0.58
C VAL A 87 14.86 -0.34 -1.30
N ARG A 88 15.60 0.42 -2.09
CA ARG A 88 16.76 -0.08 -2.87
C ARG A 88 18.10 0.09 -2.16
N GLU A 89 18.12 0.85 -1.08
CA GLU A 89 19.27 1.08 -0.25
C GLU A 89 19.58 -0.17 0.59
N GLU A 90 20.82 -0.55 0.66
CA GLU A 90 21.27 -1.72 1.45
C GLU A 90 21.00 -1.49 2.94
N ASN A 91 20.54 -2.52 3.62
CA ASN A 91 20.20 -2.52 5.05
C ASN A 91 19.09 -1.55 5.47
N ALA A 92 18.41 -0.88 4.53
CA ALA A 92 17.25 -0.04 4.86
C ALA A 92 16.00 -0.90 5.12
N ARG A 93 15.25 -0.52 6.14
CA ARG A 93 13.95 -1.14 6.41
C ARG A 93 12.98 -0.83 5.26
N SER A 94 12.45 -1.86 4.65
CA SER A 94 11.39 -1.73 3.65
C SER A 94 10.00 -1.63 4.31
N PRO A 95 9.07 -0.89 3.70
CA PRO A 95 7.69 -0.81 4.20
C PRO A 95 6.96 -2.15 4.08
N VAL A 96 5.89 -2.31 4.85
CA VAL A 96 4.92 -3.38 4.65
C VAL A 96 4.26 -3.19 3.28
N ARG A 97 4.28 -4.21 2.44
CA ARG A 97 3.67 -4.17 1.10
C ARG A 97 2.19 -4.53 1.20
N ILE A 98 1.32 -3.66 0.71
CA ILE A 98 -0.12 -3.84 0.75
C ILE A 98 -0.62 -3.90 -0.69
N ILE A 99 -1.13 -5.06 -1.10
CA ILE A 99 -1.63 -5.26 -2.47
C ILE A 99 -3.15 -5.37 -2.44
N CYS A 100 -3.80 -4.44 -3.12
CA CYS A 100 -5.25 -4.43 -3.28
C CYS A 100 -5.65 -5.36 -4.43
N ASP A 101 -6.14 -6.55 -4.11
CA ASP A 101 -6.52 -7.59 -5.08
C ASP A 101 -7.83 -8.28 -4.69
N SER A 102 -8.95 -7.66 -5.02
CA SER A 102 -10.29 -8.11 -4.64
C SER A 102 -10.58 -9.58 -4.92
N ARG A 103 -9.90 -10.18 -5.90
CA ARG A 103 -10.16 -11.55 -6.42
C ARG A 103 -8.94 -12.47 -6.36
N LEU A 104 -7.92 -12.13 -5.57
CA LEU A 104 -6.70 -12.94 -5.42
C LEU A 104 -6.05 -13.33 -6.78
N ARG A 105 -5.94 -12.40 -7.71
CA ARG A 105 -5.38 -12.62 -9.06
C ARG A 105 -3.84 -12.58 -9.10
N ILE A 106 -3.20 -12.20 -8.00
CA ILE A 106 -1.74 -12.10 -7.91
C ILE A 106 -1.08 -13.43 -8.33
N PRO A 107 -0.12 -13.43 -9.26
CA PRO A 107 0.61 -14.64 -9.64
C PRO A 107 1.45 -15.14 -8.46
N PRO A 108 1.37 -16.44 -8.09
CA PRO A 108 2.13 -16.99 -6.95
C PRO A 108 3.65 -16.92 -7.13
N ASP A 109 4.11 -16.80 -8.38
CA ASP A 109 5.52 -16.75 -8.77
C ASP A 109 6.04 -15.34 -9.05
N CYS A 110 5.21 -14.29 -8.86
CA CYS A 110 5.66 -12.91 -8.96
C CYS A 110 6.69 -12.56 -7.87
N ARG A 111 7.46 -11.50 -8.10
CA ARG A 111 8.54 -11.08 -7.19
C ARG A 111 8.05 -10.79 -5.77
N ILE A 112 6.86 -10.21 -5.62
CA ILE A 112 6.25 -9.93 -4.33
C ILE A 112 6.01 -11.24 -3.56
N CYS A 113 5.40 -12.25 -4.18
CA CYS A 113 5.12 -13.53 -3.54
C CYS A 113 6.39 -14.32 -3.21
N ARG A 114 7.39 -14.30 -4.11
CA ARG A 114 8.67 -14.99 -3.88
C ARG A 114 9.49 -14.42 -2.74
N THR A 115 9.25 -13.18 -2.37
CA THR A 115 10.00 -12.46 -1.32
C THR A 115 9.13 -12.14 -0.11
N ALA A 116 7.96 -12.78 0.06
CA ALA A 116 7.02 -12.46 1.13
C ALA A 116 7.54 -12.85 2.52
N GLU A 117 8.37 -13.87 2.63
CA GLU A 117 9.04 -14.25 3.87
C GLU A 117 10.07 -13.19 4.33
N GLN A 118 10.73 -12.54 3.37
CA GLN A 118 11.74 -11.51 3.65
C GLN A 118 11.10 -10.12 3.90
N TYR A 119 10.05 -9.80 3.16
CA TYR A 119 9.37 -8.50 3.23
C TYR A 119 7.90 -8.68 3.57
N PRO A 120 7.44 -8.23 4.75
CA PRO A 120 6.05 -8.36 5.16
C PRO A 120 5.08 -7.90 4.08
N THR A 121 4.10 -8.75 3.76
CA THR A 121 3.17 -8.50 2.66
C THR A 121 1.74 -8.81 3.07
N ILE A 122 0.87 -7.83 2.91
CA ILE A 122 -0.57 -7.93 3.10
C ILE A 122 -1.22 -7.96 1.72
N LEU A 123 -2.07 -8.96 1.48
CA LEU A 123 -2.91 -9.04 0.32
C LEU A 123 -4.36 -8.76 0.74
N ALA A 124 -4.89 -7.60 0.38
CA ALA A 124 -6.25 -7.22 0.70
C ALA A 124 -7.22 -7.78 -0.36
N CYS A 125 -8.21 -8.56 0.06
CA CYS A 125 -9.23 -9.13 -0.82
C CYS A 125 -10.65 -8.83 -0.34
N ALA A 126 -11.62 -9.05 -1.22
CA ALA A 126 -13.03 -8.90 -0.89
C ALA A 126 -13.49 -10.11 -0.06
N ALA A 127 -14.18 -9.85 1.04
CA ALA A 127 -14.75 -10.89 1.90
C ALA A 127 -15.77 -11.75 1.13
N GLY A 128 -15.70 -13.05 1.38
CA GLY A 128 -16.62 -14.01 0.74
C GLY A 128 -16.32 -14.33 -0.72
N ALA A 129 -15.24 -13.79 -1.29
CA ALA A 129 -14.83 -14.11 -2.66
C ALA A 129 -14.58 -15.61 -2.88
N GLU A 130 -14.28 -16.34 -1.81
CA GLU A 130 -14.00 -17.80 -1.83
C GLU A 130 -15.24 -18.68 -1.68
N LYS A 131 -16.35 -18.14 -1.15
CA LYS A 131 -17.52 -18.95 -0.73
C LYS A 131 -18.11 -19.83 -1.85
N ASN A 132 -17.90 -19.42 -3.10
CA ASN A 132 -18.44 -20.13 -4.26
C ASN A 132 -17.36 -20.56 -5.26
N ASP A 133 -16.08 -20.44 -4.92
CA ASP A 133 -14.98 -20.79 -5.81
C ASP A 133 -13.88 -21.59 -5.10
N PRO A 134 -13.92 -22.95 -5.20
CA PRO A 134 -12.90 -23.81 -4.60
C PRO A 134 -11.48 -23.54 -5.14
N ALA A 135 -11.34 -23.03 -6.35
CA ALA A 135 -10.05 -22.67 -6.92
C ALA A 135 -9.45 -21.47 -6.18
N MET A 136 -10.29 -20.52 -5.78
CA MET A 136 -9.89 -19.36 -5.01
C MET A 136 -9.45 -19.72 -3.59
N ALA A 137 -10.15 -20.65 -2.94
CA ALA A 137 -9.75 -21.16 -1.63
C ALA A 137 -8.36 -21.85 -1.67
N ARG A 138 -8.11 -22.66 -2.70
CA ARG A 138 -6.78 -23.29 -2.92
C ARG A 138 -5.70 -22.24 -3.17
N ARG A 139 -6.01 -21.23 -3.95
CA ARG A 139 -5.09 -20.12 -4.26
C ARG A 139 -4.73 -19.33 -3.00
N ARG A 140 -5.72 -19.01 -2.16
CA ARG A 140 -5.50 -18.38 -0.85
C ARG A 140 -4.51 -19.19 -0.01
N GLN A 141 -4.76 -20.47 0.18
CA GLN A 141 -3.89 -21.33 0.95
C GLN A 141 -2.46 -21.38 0.38
N GLN A 142 -2.31 -21.38 -0.94
CA GLN A 142 -1.01 -21.32 -1.60
C GLN A 142 -0.26 -20.01 -1.30
N LEU A 143 -0.97 -18.88 -1.29
CA LEU A 143 -0.39 -17.55 -1.01
C LEU A 143 0.00 -17.44 0.48
N GLU A 144 -0.86 -17.91 1.39
CA GLU A 144 -0.58 -17.94 2.83
C GLU A 144 0.66 -18.80 3.15
N ARG A 145 0.82 -19.96 2.49
CA ARG A 145 2.02 -20.82 2.63
C ARG A 145 3.31 -20.14 2.15
N ARG A 146 3.23 -19.09 1.33
CA ARG A 146 4.35 -18.27 0.91
C ARG A 146 4.62 -17.06 1.82
N GLY A 147 3.95 -16.99 2.97
CA GLY A 147 4.14 -15.94 3.96
C GLY A 147 3.33 -14.66 3.70
N LEU A 148 2.37 -14.66 2.76
CA LEU A 148 1.47 -13.52 2.60
C LEU A 148 0.38 -13.56 3.67
N ARG A 149 0.11 -12.40 4.28
CA ARG A 149 -1.05 -12.22 5.15
C ARG A 149 -2.25 -11.80 4.32
N ILE A 150 -3.31 -12.59 4.33
CA ILE A 150 -4.56 -12.22 3.66
C ILE A 150 -5.42 -11.38 4.60
N LEU A 151 -5.88 -10.24 4.13
CA LEU A 151 -6.76 -9.32 4.86
C LEU A 151 -8.06 -9.15 4.09
N GLU A 152 -9.16 -9.61 4.68
CA GLU A 152 -10.48 -9.48 4.07
C GLU A 152 -11.13 -8.16 4.45
N THR A 153 -11.72 -7.50 3.46
CA THR A 153 -12.55 -6.31 3.64
C THR A 153 -13.94 -6.55 3.09
N PRO A 154 -14.96 -5.83 3.55
CA PRO A 154 -16.25 -5.82 2.88
C PRO A 154 -16.09 -5.56 1.38
N ALA A 155 -16.95 -6.16 0.58
CA ALA A 155 -17.01 -5.89 -0.86
C ALA A 155 -17.93 -4.68 -1.11
N ARG A 156 -17.47 -3.73 -1.92
CA ARG A 156 -18.28 -2.63 -2.45
C ARG A 156 -18.13 -2.62 -3.97
N ASP A 157 -19.23 -2.78 -4.68
CA ASP A 157 -19.26 -2.82 -6.17
C ASP A 157 -18.29 -3.84 -6.78
N GLY A 158 -18.14 -5.01 -6.14
CA GLY A 158 -17.22 -6.08 -6.57
C GLY A 158 -15.74 -5.82 -6.29
N HIS A 159 -15.43 -4.75 -5.56
CA HIS A 159 -14.08 -4.37 -5.13
C HIS A 159 -13.96 -4.36 -3.61
N ILE A 160 -12.74 -4.31 -3.10
CA ILE A 160 -12.47 -4.10 -1.67
C ILE A 160 -12.98 -2.72 -1.24
N ASP A 161 -13.53 -2.62 -0.04
CA ASP A 161 -13.83 -1.32 0.58
C ASP A 161 -12.54 -0.72 1.14
N LEU A 162 -12.06 0.35 0.48
CA LEU A 162 -10.82 1.02 0.89
C LEU A 162 -10.94 1.69 2.27
N ASN A 163 -12.11 2.20 2.64
CA ASN A 163 -12.29 2.80 3.97
C ASN A 163 -12.20 1.74 5.07
N ALA A 164 -12.78 0.56 4.84
CA ALA A 164 -12.63 -0.57 5.76
C ALA A 164 -11.16 -1.04 5.82
N LEU A 165 -10.48 -1.09 4.66
CA LEU A 165 -9.06 -1.44 4.61
C LEU A 165 -8.22 -0.46 5.43
N MET A 166 -8.41 0.86 5.29
CA MET A 166 -7.68 1.86 6.08
C MET A 166 -7.86 1.65 7.58
N ARG A 167 -9.08 1.40 8.04
CA ARG A 167 -9.32 1.10 9.48
C ARG A 167 -8.58 -0.17 9.94
N LEU A 168 -8.58 -1.22 9.14
CA LEU A 168 -7.87 -2.47 9.46
C LEU A 168 -6.35 -2.30 9.47
N LEU A 169 -5.80 -1.50 8.57
CA LEU A 169 -4.37 -1.17 8.52
C LEU A 169 -3.96 -0.33 9.73
N GLY A 170 -4.76 0.69 10.08
CA GLY A 170 -4.53 1.50 11.27
C GLY A 170 -4.59 0.68 12.56
N ALA A 171 -5.59 -0.18 12.73
CA ALA A 171 -5.67 -1.11 13.86
C ALA A 171 -4.48 -2.09 13.91
N GLY A 172 -3.84 -2.35 12.76
CA GLY A 172 -2.61 -3.13 12.65
C GLY A 172 -1.32 -2.34 12.89
N GLY A 173 -1.40 -1.05 13.27
CA GLY A 173 -0.27 -0.20 13.59
C GLY A 173 0.44 0.42 12.38
N ILE A 174 -0.22 0.49 11.23
CA ILE A 174 0.27 1.23 10.05
C ILE A 174 -0.33 2.63 10.12
N ASP A 175 0.49 3.65 10.31
CA ASP A 175 0.10 5.06 10.49
C ASP A 175 0.28 5.93 9.23
N ALA A 176 1.08 5.45 8.23
CA ALA A 176 1.26 6.08 6.91
C ALA A 176 1.61 5.09 5.82
#